data_a8b1743349b8c13249db10e07296707a
#
_entry.id   a8b1743349b8c13249db10e07296707a
#
_cell.length_a   1.000
_cell.length_b   1.000
_cell.length_c   1.000
_cell.angle_alpha   90.00
_cell.angle_beta   90.00
_cell.angle_gamma   90.00
#
_symmetry.space_group_name_H-M   'P 1'
#
loop_
_entity.id
_entity.type
_entity.pdbx_description
1 polymer ?
#
loop_
_entity_poly.entity_id
_entity_poly.type
_entity_poly.pdbx_seq_one_letter_code
_entity_poly.pdbx_strand_id
1 'polypeptide(L)'
;DFAAIRGDNELIHIMEGSNVQEGAVLHTDIGYPMIVGKNVTVGHQACLHGCTVGEGSLIGIRSVVLNGAKIGKNCIIGAGALITEGKEIPDRSLVVGSPGKVIRTLNDDEVARLIGAAFYVQKAKLFKDTLEKIDD
;
A
#
# COMPACT_ATOMS: atom_id res chain seq x y z
N ASP A 1 7.71 6.44 -11.17
CA ASP A 1 8.66 7.56 -11.15
C ASP A 1 8.22 8.55 -10.07
N PHE A 2 9.14 9.30 -9.48
CA PHE A 2 8.90 10.29 -8.42
C PHE A 2 8.42 9.75 -7.07
N ALA A 3 8.42 8.43 -6.83
CA ALA A 3 8.29 7.88 -5.48
C ALA A 3 9.66 7.94 -4.80
N ALA A 4 9.68 8.25 -3.48
CA ALA A 4 10.90 8.27 -2.69
C ALA A 4 10.88 7.11 -1.69
N ILE A 5 11.87 6.22 -1.78
CA ILE A 5 11.99 5.06 -0.91
C ILE A 5 13.37 5.14 -0.23
N ARG A 6 13.37 5.36 1.09
CA ARG A 6 14.62 5.53 1.85
C ARG A 6 14.70 4.55 3.01
N GLY A 7 15.50 3.51 2.86
CA GLY A 7 15.78 2.50 3.89
C GLY A 7 17.07 2.77 4.65
N ASP A 8 17.40 4.01 4.93
CA ASP A 8 18.67 4.42 5.55
C ASP A 8 18.72 4.17 7.06
N ASN A 9 17.59 4.00 7.72
CA ASN A 9 17.50 3.70 9.16
C ASN A 9 17.20 2.23 9.42
N GLU A 10 16.23 1.67 8.71
CA GLU A 10 15.83 0.27 8.82
C GLU A 10 15.48 -0.29 7.46
N LEU A 11 15.36 -1.61 7.37
CA LEU A 11 15.01 -2.30 6.13
C LEU A 11 13.63 -1.90 5.62
N ILE A 12 13.53 -1.68 4.32
CA ILE A 12 12.27 -1.60 3.59
C ILE A 12 12.22 -2.81 2.65
N HIS A 13 11.23 -3.68 2.88
CA HIS A 13 11.04 -4.88 2.05
C HIS A 13 9.68 -4.77 1.34
N ILE A 14 9.74 -4.59 0.03
CA ILE A 14 8.53 -4.54 -0.83
C ILE A 14 8.48 -5.86 -1.59
N MET A 15 7.41 -6.62 -1.35
CA MET A 15 7.27 -7.95 -1.92
C MET A 15 6.67 -7.92 -3.32
N GLU A 16 6.75 -9.08 -3.98
CA GLU A 16 6.35 -9.29 -5.37
C GLU A 16 4.94 -8.78 -5.67
N GLY A 17 4.79 -8.18 -6.84
CA GLY A 17 3.50 -7.74 -7.34
C GLY A 17 2.99 -6.43 -6.79
N SER A 18 3.72 -5.82 -5.86
CA SER A 18 3.32 -4.53 -5.30
C SER A 18 3.73 -3.38 -6.20
N ASN A 19 2.98 -2.28 -6.14
CA ASN A 19 3.34 -1.06 -6.85
C ASN A 19 3.30 0.14 -5.92
N VAL A 20 4.21 1.07 -6.15
CA VAL A 20 4.31 2.33 -5.40
C VAL A 20 4.14 3.44 -6.42
N GLN A 21 3.06 4.19 -6.29
CA GLN A 21 2.66 5.18 -7.28
C GLN A 21 3.36 6.52 -7.03
N GLU A 22 3.19 7.45 -7.98
CA GLU A 22 3.94 8.72 -8.01
C GLU A 22 3.70 9.56 -6.75
N GLY A 23 4.78 10.16 -6.26
CA GLY A 23 4.75 11.03 -5.09
C GLY A 23 4.64 10.32 -3.76
N ALA A 24 4.53 8.98 -3.74
CA ALA A 24 4.53 8.25 -2.48
C ALA A 24 5.91 8.32 -1.82
N VAL A 25 5.92 8.33 -0.48
CA VAL A 25 7.15 8.36 0.32
C VAL A 25 7.13 7.17 1.28
N LEU A 26 8.16 6.34 1.22
CA LEU A 26 8.38 5.22 2.12
C LEU A 26 9.68 5.45 2.88
N HIS A 27 9.60 5.56 4.19
CA HIS A 27 10.74 5.81 5.05
C HIS A 27 10.60 5.05 6.36
N THR A 28 11.70 4.94 7.10
CA THR A 28 11.74 4.19 8.37
C THR A 28 12.47 4.99 9.44
N ASP A 29 12.08 4.75 10.69
CA ASP A 29 12.86 5.15 11.86
C ASP A 29 13.54 3.91 12.46
N ILE A 30 14.57 4.10 13.25
CA ILE A 30 15.27 3.03 13.95
C ILE A 30 14.26 2.26 14.82
N GLY A 31 14.25 0.94 14.69
CA GLY A 31 13.32 0.06 15.40
C GLY A 31 11.99 -0.19 14.70
N TYR A 32 11.75 0.47 13.56
CA TYR A 32 10.50 0.34 12.81
C TYR A 32 10.79 0.00 11.34
N PRO A 33 11.16 -1.25 11.04
CA PRO A 33 11.33 -1.68 9.65
C PRO A 33 10.00 -1.65 8.92
N MET A 34 10.06 -1.58 7.60
CA MET A 34 8.86 -1.57 6.76
C MET A 34 8.74 -2.87 5.97
N ILE A 35 7.57 -3.47 6.02
CA ILE A 35 7.23 -4.63 5.20
C ILE A 35 5.97 -4.30 4.42
N VAL A 36 6.09 -4.30 3.10
CA VAL A 36 4.95 -4.19 2.18
C VAL A 36 4.74 -5.57 1.58
N GLY A 37 3.63 -6.21 1.88
CA GLY A 37 3.30 -7.55 1.44
C GLY A 37 3.10 -7.65 -0.06
N LYS A 38 2.81 -8.85 -0.54
CA LYS A 38 2.60 -9.10 -1.98
C LYS A 38 1.35 -8.39 -2.47
N ASN A 39 1.39 -7.93 -3.73
CA ASN A 39 0.22 -7.37 -4.42
C ASN A 39 -0.43 -6.19 -3.69
N VAL A 40 0.37 -5.37 -3.02
CA VAL A 40 -0.09 -4.15 -2.36
C VAL A 40 -0.01 -3.00 -3.34
N THR A 41 -1.03 -2.16 -3.34
CA THR A 41 -1.02 -0.90 -4.08
C THR A 41 -0.83 0.26 -3.11
N VAL A 42 0.25 1.01 -3.30
CA VAL A 42 0.50 2.25 -2.55
C VAL A 42 0.13 3.41 -3.44
N GLY A 43 -0.95 4.07 -3.12
CA GLY A 43 -1.54 5.14 -3.94
C GLY A 43 -0.67 6.39 -4.02
N HIS A 44 -1.02 7.26 -4.97
CA HIS A 44 -0.31 8.52 -5.20
C HIS A 44 -0.17 9.34 -3.94
N GLN A 45 1.03 9.85 -3.69
CA GLN A 45 1.33 10.75 -2.57
C GLN A 45 1.03 10.16 -1.19
N ALA A 46 0.87 8.84 -1.05
CA ALA A 46 0.76 8.20 0.25
C ALA A 46 2.10 8.25 0.96
N CYS A 47 2.07 8.31 2.29
CA CYS A 47 3.27 8.26 3.13
C CYS A 47 3.19 7.03 4.03
N LEU A 48 4.10 6.09 3.83
CA LEU A 48 4.28 4.94 4.70
C LEU A 48 5.55 5.11 5.51
N HIS A 49 5.44 5.05 6.82
CA HIS A 49 6.57 5.29 7.71
C HIS A 49 6.67 4.20 8.75
N GLY A 50 7.66 3.29 8.59
CA GLY A 50 7.93 2.25 9.58
C GLY A 50 6.77 1.32 9.91
N CYS A 51 5.96 0.95 8.93
CA CYS A 51 4.74 0.16 9.11
C CYS A 51 4.78 -1.18 8.38
N THR A 52 3.81 -2.03 8.65
CA THR A 52 3.62 -3.30 7.96
C THR A 52 2.28 -3.28 7.23
N VAL A 53 2.30 -3.64 5.95
CA VAL A 53 1.07 -3.71 5.12
C VAL A 53 0.90 -5.14 4.63
N GLY A 54 -0.24 -5.73 4.95
CA GLY A 54 -0.56 -7.11 4.57
C GLY A 54 -0.87 -7.26 3.09
N GLU A 55 -0.71 -8.49 2.60
CA GLU A 55 -0.92 -8.86 1.20
C GLU A 55 -2.27 -8.35 0.67
N GLY A 56 -2.26 -7.83 -0.55
CA GLY A 56 -3.45 -7.45 -1.29
C GLY A 56 -4.11 -6.14 -0.86
N SER A 57 -3.57 -5.44 0.12
CA SER A 57 -4.17 -4.21 0.63
C SER A 57 -3.95 -3.04 -0.33
N LEU A 58 -4.89 -2.11 -0.31
CA LEU A 58 -4.84 -0.85 -1.05
C LEU A 58 -4.63 0.30 -0.06
N ILE A 59 -3.54 1.01 -0.23
CA ILE A 59 -3.25 2.22 0.53
C ILE A 59 -3.69 3.41 -0.33
N GLY A 60 -4.74 4.09 0.09
CA GLY A 60 -5.37 5.15 -0.70
C GLY A 60 -4.48 6.37 -0.91
N ILE A 61 -4.87 7.18 -1.91
CA ILE A 61 -4.17 8.42 -2.26
C ILE A 61 -4.04 9.33 -1.06
N ARG A 62 -2.84 9.87 -0.83
CA ARG A 62 -2.54 10.82 0.26
C ARG A 62 -2.83 10.30 1.66
N SER A 63 -2.95 9.00 1.85
CA SER A 63 -3.05 8.45 3.20
C SER A 63 -1.69 8.45 3.87
N VAL A 64 -1.70 8.42 5.20
CA VAL A 64 -0.49 8.41 6.03
C VAL A 64 -0.57 7.24 7.00
N VAL A 65 0.46 6.41 7.03
CA VAL A 65 0.56 5.26 7.94
C VAL A 65 1.85 5.39 8.73
N LEU A 66 1.75 5.46 10.04
CA LEU A 66 2.85 5.82 10.93
C LEU A 66 3.52 4.60 11.59
N ASN A 67 4.62 4.87 12.31
CA ASN A 67 5.50 3.85 12.89
C ASN A 67 4.76 2.77 13.68
N GLY A 68 5.10 1.53 13.41
CA GLY A 68 4.57 0.39 14.15
C GLY A 68 3.13 0.01 13.81
N ALA A 69 2.47 0.75 12.92
CA ALA A 69 1.13 0.37 12.47
C ALA A 69 1.19 -0.92 11.68
N LYS A 70 0.16 -1.76 11.83
CA LYS A 70 0.04 -3.05 11.14
C LYS A 70 -1.29 -3.12 10.44
N ILE A 71 -1.25 -3.07 9.12
CA ILE A 71 -2.44 -3.21 8.28
C ILE A 71 -2.54 -4.66 7.84
N GLY A 72 -3.68 -5.29 8.06
CA GLY A 72 -3.93 -6.67 7.70
C GLY A 72 -4.00 -6.90 6.19
N LYS A 73 -4.40 -8.11 5.82
CA LYS A 73 -4.53 -8.52 4.41
C LYS A 73 -5.83 -8.01 3.82
N ASN A 74 -5.79 -7.68 2.53
CA ASN A 74 -6.98 -7.30 1.75
C ASN A 74 -7.78 -6.17 2.39
N CYS A 75 -7.09 -5.19 2.96
CA CYS A 75 -7.68 -3.98 3.51
C CYS A 75 -7.75 -2.87 2.45
N ILE A 76 -8.68 -1.97 2.62
CA ILE A 76 -8.71 -0.69 1.89
C ILE A 76 -8.55 0.42 2.90
N ILE A 77 -7.46 1.16 2.75
CA ILE A 77 -7.24 2.41 3.50
C ILE A 77 -7.70 3.54 2.59
N GLY A 78 -8.75 4.23 3.00
CA GLY A 78 -9.35 5.28 2.19
C GLY A 78 -8.41 6.45 1.95
N ALA A 79 -8.66 7.20 0.87
CA ALA A 79 -7.86 8.37 0.52
C ALA A 79 -7.82 9.36 1.69
N GLY A 80 -6.64 9.91 1.96
CA GLY A 80 -6.45 10.88 3.03
C GLY A 80 -6.55 10.34 4.46
N ALA A 81 -6.72 9.04 4.65
CA ALA A 81 -6.82 8.47 5.99
C ALA A 81 -5.49 8.56 6.73
N LEU A 82 -5.55 8.73 8.05
CA LEU A 82 -4.39 8.73 8.92
C LEU A 82 -4.43 7.50 9.84
N ILE A 83 -3.48 6.59 9.66
CA ILE A 83 -3.29 5.45 10.55
C ILE A 83 -2.20 5.81 11.54
N THR A 84 -2.58 5.94 12.80
CA THR A 84 -1.70 6.39 13.86
C THR A 84 -0.69 5.32 14.29
N GLU A 85 0.34 5.73 15.03
CA GLU A 85 1.41 4.82 15.48
C GLU A 85 0.84 3.62 16.23
N GLY A 86 1.38 2.44 15.93
CA GLY A 86 1.04 1.20 16.60
C GLY A 86 -0.37 0.68 16.37
N LYS A 87 -1.16 1.32 15.52
CA LYS A 87 -2.54 0.90 15.24
C LYS A 87 -2.55 -0.44 14.50
N GLU A 88 -3.36 -1.37 14.98
CA GLU A 88 -3.58 -2.65 14.29
C GLU A 88 -4.91 -2.61 13.55
N ILE A 89 -4.87 -2.90 12.26
CA ILE A 89 -6.05 -2.94 11.38
C ILE A 89 -6.28 -4.41 11.00
N PRO A 90 -7.43 -4.99 11.37
CA PRO A 90 -7.73 -6.39 11.04
C PRO A 90 -7.81 -6.63 9.53
N ASP A 91 -7.65 -7.88 9.12
CA ASP A 91 -7.82 -8.28 7.72
C ASP A 91 -9.19 -7.83 7.18
N ARG A 92 -9.23 -7.51 5.89
CA ARG A 92 -10.46 -7.17 5.17
C ARG A 92 -11.19 -5.94 5.72
N SER A 93 -10.48 -5.01 6.31
CA SER A 93 -11.06 -3.77 6.86
C SER A 93 -11.15 -2.67 5.81
N LEU A 94 -12.24 -1.90 5.86
CA LEU A 94 -12.32 -0.61 5.20
C LEU A 94 -12.10 0.46 6.27
N VAL A 95 -11.07 1.28 6.07
CA VAL A 95 -10.65 2.31 7.03
C VAL A 95 -10.76 3.67 6.38
N VAL A 96 -11.40 4.64 7.05
CA VAL A 96 -11.49 6.01 6.56
C VAL A 96 -11.26 7.00 7.69
N GLY A 97 -10.84 8.19 7.33
CA GLY A 97 -10.80 9.35 8.22
C GLY A 97 -9.45 9.65 8.84
N SER A 98 -9.42 10.76 9.59
CA SER A 98 -8.26 11.24 10.33
C SER A 98 -8.70 11.66 11.73
N PRO A 99 -8.46 10.84 12.76
CA PRO A 99 -7.79 9.54 12.72
C PRO A 99 -8.62 8.48 12.00
N GLY A 100 -7.93 7.53 11.37
CA GLY A 100 -8.57 6.46 10.62
C GLY A 100 -9.32 5.49 11.53
N LYS A 101 -10.52 5.10 11.11
CA LYS A 101 -11.35 4.14 11.84
C LYS A 101 -11.85 3.06 10.89
N VAL A 102 -11.87 1.83 11.39
CA VAL A 102 -12.49 0.70 10.68
C VAL A 102 -14.00 0.94 10.67
N ILE A 103 -14.56 1.13 9.49
CA ILE A 103 -16.02 1.38 9.37
C ILE A 103 -16.80 0.12 9.04
N ARG A 104 -16.18 -0.87 8.45
CA ARG A 104 -16.79 -2.18 8.18
C ARG A 104 -15.76 -3.18 7.67
N THR A 105 -16.16 -4.44 7.58
CA THR A 105 -15.41 -5.49 6.91
C THR A 105 -15.81 -5.53 5.44
N LEU A 106 -14.84 -5.75 4.56
CA LEU A 106 -15.10 -5.93 3.13
C LEU A 106 -15.78 -7.27 2.88
N ASN A 107 -16.74 -7.30 1.96
CA ASN A 107 -17.36 -8.56 1.52
C ASN A 107 -16.49 -9.26 0.48
N ASP A 108 -16.86 -10.50 0.11
CA ASP A 108 -16.09 -11.31 -0.81
C ASP A 108 -15.96 -10.67 -2.20
N ASP A 109 -17.00 -10.02 -2.69
CA ASP A 109 -16.97 -9.33 -3.98
C ASP A 109 -15.99 -8.17 -3.98
N GLU A 110 -15.94 -7.41 -2.90
CA GLU A 110 -15.00 -6.29 -2.74
C GLU A 110 -13.57 -6.80 -2.70
N VAL A 111 -13.30 -7.87 -1.97
CA VAL A 111 -11.96 -8.50 -1.91
C VAL A 111 -11.59 -9.03 -3.29
N ALA A 112 -12.49 -9.69 -3.98
CA ALA A 112 -12.24 -10.19 -5.34
C ALA A 112 -11.90 -9.06 -6.31
N ARG A 113 -12.61 -7.93 -6.22
CA ARG A 113 -12.30 -6.75 -7.05
C ARG A 113 -10.95 -6.16 -6.71
N LEU A 114 -10.59 -6.14 -5.45
CA LEU A 114 -9.28 -5.66 -4.99
C LEU A 114 -8.15 -6.52 -5.58
N ILE A 115 -8.28 -7.83 -5.51
CA ILE A 115 -7.32 -8.78 -6.09
C ILE A 115 -7.28 -8.62 -7.62
N GLY A 116 -8.43 -8.52 -8.26
CA GLY A 116 -8.53 -8.33 -9.72
C GLY A 116 -7.91 -7.04 -10.19
N ALA A 117 -8.09 -5.95 -9.44
CA ALA A 117 -7.49 -4.67 -9.77
C ALA A 117 -5.95 -4.72 -9.72
N ALA A 118 -5.39 -5.35 -8.70
CA ALA A 118 -3.94 -5.54 -8.58
C ALA A 118 -3.39 -6.34 -9.76
N PHE A 119 -4.06 -7.44 -10.13
CA PHE A 119 -3.69 -8.26 -11.28
C PHE A 119 -3.77 -7.47 -12.59
N TYR A 120 -4.83 -6.69 -12.77
CA TYR A 120 -5.02 -5.87 -13.97
C TYR A 120 -3.93 -4.82 -14.13
N VAL A 121 -3.55 -4.15 -13.05
CA VAL A 121 -2.47 -3.14 -13.07
C VAL A 121 -1.15 -3.79 -13.51
N GLN A 122 -0.81 -4.96 -12.98
CA GLN A 122 0.40 -5.69 -13.39
C GLN A 122 0.36 -6.06 -14.87
N LYS A 123 -0.76 -6.57 -15.35
CA LYS A 123 -0.94 -6.94 -16.76
C LYS A 123 -0.83 -5.73 -17.67
N ALA A 124 -1.43 -4.62 -17.31
CA ALA A 124 -1.36 -3.38 -18.08
C ALA A 124 0.07 -2.85 -18.15
N LYS A 125 0.80 -2.90 -17.07
CA LYS A 125 2.21 -2.50 -17.03
C LYS A 125 3.07 -3.36 -17.94
N LEU A 126 2.91 -4.68 -17.90
CA LEU A 126 3.64 -5.60 -18.75
C LEU A 126 3.34 -5.34 -20.23
N PHE A 127 2.08 -5.11 -20.56
CA PHE A 127 1.65 -4.81 -21.91
C PHE A 127 2.26 -3.50 -22.44
N LYS A 128 2.29 -2.47 -21.60
CA LYS A 128 2.92 -1.18 -21.90
C LYS A 128 4.42 -1.35 -22.19
N ASP A 129 5.12 -2.07 -21.35
CA ASP A 129 6.56 -2.31 -21.52
C ASP A 129 6.84 -3.05 -22.84
N THR A 130 5.98 -4.01 -23.20
CA THR A 130 6.08 -4.74 -24.46
C THR A 130 5.85 -3.83 -25.69
N LEU A 131 4.88 -2.92 -25.60
CA LEU A 131 4.61 -1.97 -26.68
C LEU A 131 5.78 -0.99 -26.87
N GLU A 132 6.36 -0.51 -25.81
CA GLU A 132 7.52 0.39 -25.86
C GLU A 132 8.71 -0.27 -26.56
N LYS A 133 8.91 -1.58 -26.37
CA LYS A 133 9.98 -2.33 -27.04
C LYS A 133 9.72 -2.50 -28.55
N ILE A 134 8.47 -2.55 -28.95
CA ILE A 134 8.10 -2.69 -30.37
C ILE A 134 8.30 -1.38 -31.11
N ASP A 135 8.08 -0.26 -30.45
CA ASP A 135 8.16 1.08 -31.04
C ASP A 135 9.62 1.57 -31.21
N ASP A 136 10.58 0.87 -30.63
CA ASP A 136 12.01 1.13 -30.84
C ASP A 136 12.46 0.63 -32.23
#